data_3cb236dcbc0d8051a9ecd51352eb2a9d
#
_entry.id   3cb236dcbc0d8051a9ecd51352eb2a9d
#
_cell.length_a   1.000
_cell.length_b   1.000
_cell.length_c   1.000
_cell.angle_alpha   90.00
_cell.angle_beta   90.00
_cell.angle_gamma   90.00
#
_symmetry.space_group_name_H-M   'P 1'
#
loop_
_entity.id
_entity.type
_entity.pdbx_description
1 polymer ?
#
loop_
_entity_poly.entity_id
_entity_poly.type
_entity_poly.pdbx_seq_one_letter_code
_entity_poly.pdbx_strand_id
1 'polypeptide(L)'
;MVGSNEQREMQRVAVITGANKGIGLEIARQLALHGVTVVLTARDEKRGAGAVESLRGSHQIPNVVFHQLDVRDESSVGALAEFVRTQFGKLDILVNNAGASGISVDVEGLKSLGIDPEAWLSGKATSLVQGVLRQTYDGAVTCFDTNYYGCKRVTEALLPLLELSTSGARIVNVSSLRSELRRMPSESIREELSDIDNLTEEKIEGLLRRFLEDLKEGRLEATGWPMMLPSYSVSKTVLNAYTRVLARRHPSMLVNCVHPGYVKTDINWNTGVITTEEGAKGPVMLALLPADGPTGCYFDQTTKAEF
;
A
#
# COMPACT_ATOMS: atom_id res chain seq x y z
N MET A 1 0.39 41.00 -1.12
CA MET A 1 0.35 39.95 -0.07
C MET A 1 -0.90 39.03 -0.15
N VAL A 2 -1.89 39.32 -1.00
CA VAL A 2 -3.08 38.45 -1.21
C VAL A 2 -2.74 37.23 -2.06
N GLY A 3 -1.83 37.33 -3.03
CA GLY A 3 -1.51 36.19 -3.92
C GLY A 3 -0.74 35.00 -3.31
N SER A 4 -0.10 35.16 -2.13
CA SER A 4 0.67 34.07 -1.50
C SER A 4 -0.21 33.12 -0.69
N ASN A 5 -1.36 33.56 -0.18
CA ASN A 5 -2.30 32.69 0.54
C ASN A 5 -3.17 31.90 -0.44
N GLU A 6 -3.67 32.52 -1.50
CA GLU A 6 -4.46 31.83 -2.53
C GLU A 6 -3.65 30.75 -3.27
N GLN A 7 -2.35 31.00 -3.52
CA GLN A 7 -1.46 29.99 -4.10
C GLN A 7 -1.20 28.81 -3.15
N ARG A 8 -1.14 29.02 -1.84
CA ARG A 8 -1.03 27.94 -0.84
C ARG A 8 -2.31 27.12 -0.73
N GLU A 9 -3.47 27.73 -0.84
CA GLU A 9 -4.77 27.02 -0.80
C GLU A 9 -4.99 26.12 -2.02
N MET A 10 -4.46 26.51 -3.19
CA MET A 10 -4.56 25.72 -4.43
C MET A 10 -3.53 24.59 -4.54
N GLN A 11 -2.44 24.62 -3.75
CA GLN A 11 -1.40 23.61 -3.83
C GLN A 11 -1.84 22.31 -3.13
N ARG A 12 -1.89 21.21 -3.87
CA ARG A 12 -2.18 19.89 -3.30
C ARG A 12 -1.00 19.38 -2.48
N VAL A 13 -1.33 18.69 -1.38
CA VAL A 13 -0.35 18.06 -0.48
C VAL A 13 -0.58 16.56 -0.47
N ALA A 14 0.49 15.80 -0.61
CA ALA A 14 0.47 14.34 -0.56
C ALA A 14 1.36 13.80 0.56
N VAL A 15 0.91 12.76 1.25
CA VAL A 15 1.73 11.90 2.13
C VAL A 15 1.90 10.55 1.45
N ILE A 16 3.13 10.04 1.41
CA ILE A 16 3.45 8.73 0.83
C ILE A 16 4.21 7.90 1.87
N THR A 17 3.64 6.76 2.27
CA THR A 17 4.28 5.89 3.26
C THR A 17 5.33 4.98 2.61
N GLY A 18 6.47 4.76 3.31
CA GLY A 18 7.54 3.89 2.84
C GLY A 18 8.18 4.34 1.52
N ALA A 19 8.44 5.64 1.37
CA ALA A 19 8.79 6.27 0.09
C ALA A 19 10.29 6.56 -0.10
N ASN A 20 11.18 6.02 0.75
CA ASN A 20 12.62 6.24 0.61
C ASN A 20 13.30 5.41 -0.49
N LYS A 21 12.57 4.50 -1.13
CA LYS A 21 13.06 3.62 -2.21
C LYS A 21 11.90 3.01 -3.01
N GLY A 22 12.24 2.32 -4.09
CA GLY A 22 11.30 1.51 -4.87
C GLY A 22 10.13 2.32 -5.44
N ILE A 23 8.95 1.71 -5.46
CA ILE A 23 7.73 2.31 -6.04
C ILE A 23 7.35 3.59 -5.29
N GLY A 24 7.46 3.60 -3.96
CA GLY A 24 7.09 4.77 -3.15
C GLY A 24 7.93 6.02 -3.46
N LEU A 25 9.24 5.85 -3.68
CA LEU A 25 10.13 6.93 -4.10
C LEU A 25 9.75 7.47 -5.48
N GLU A 26 9.42 6.57 -6.40
CA GLU A 26 9.04 6.94 -7.75
C GLU A 26 7.66 7.61 -7.79
N ILE A 27 6.69 7.17 -6.97
CA ILE A 27 5.41 7.87 -6.77
C ILE A 27 5.67 9.30 -6.26
N ALA A 28 6.55 9.46 -5.27
CA ALA A 28 6.92 10.77 -4.73
C ALA A 28 7.50 11.69 -5.82
N ARG A 29 8.41 11.16 -6.63
CA ARG A 29 9.01 11.87 -7.75
C ARG A 29 7.96 12.31 -8.77
N GLN A 30 7.11 11.39 -9.23
CA GLN A 30 6.11 11.68 -10.26
C GLN A 30 5.05 12.68 -9.76
N LEU A 31 4.52 12.52 -8.53
CA LEU A 31 3.57 13.47 -7.97
C LEU A 31 4.17 14.87 -7.82
N ALA A 32 5.42 14.95 -7.38
CA ALA A 32 6.11 16.23 -7.25
C ALA A 32 6.32 16.93 -8.60
N LEU A 33 6.60 16.19 -9.67
CA LEU A 33 6.67 16.71 -11.05
C LEU A 33 5.32 17.23 -11.55
N HIS A 34 4.20 16.71 -11.01
CA HIS A 34 2.85 17.25 -11.27
C HIS A 34 2.50 18.44 -10.36
N GLY A 35 3.48 19.04 -9.67
CA GLY A 35 3.28 20.22 -8.84
C GLY A 35 2.66 19.94 -7.47
N VAL A 36 2.54 18.68 -7.05
CA VAL A 36 2.06 18.29 -5.71
C VAL A 36 3.19 18.47 -4.70
N THR A 37 2.93 19.09 -3.55
CA THR A 37 3.87 19.08 -2.43
C THR A 37 3.83 17.71 -1.77
N VAL A 38 4.98 17.03 -1.70
CA VAL A 38 5.07 15.65 -1.24
C VAL A 38 5.77 15.58 0.11
N VAL A 39 5.10 14.97 1.09
CA VAL A 39 5.70 14.50 2.34
C VAL A 39 6.12 13.05 2.12
N LEU A 40 7.40 12.86 1.81
CA LEU A 40 8.03 11.56 1.69
C LEU A 40 8.30 11.00 3.08
N THR A 41 7.82 9.80 3.38
CA THR A 41 8.03 9.20 4.71
C THR A 41 8.77 7.87 4.65
N ALA A 42 9.56 7.60 5.69
CA ALA A 42 10.30 6.36 5.87
C ALA A 42 10.58 6.10 7.36
N ARG A 43 10.76 4.83 7.74
CA ARG A 43 11.12 4.44 9.11
C ARG A 43 12.53 4.92 9.50
N ASP A 44 13.46 4.78 8.57
CA ASP A 44 14.85 5.17 8.73
C ASP A 44 15.02 6.64 8.30
N GLU A 45 15.33 7.49 9.28
CA GLU A 45 15.47 8.92 9.09
C GLU A 45 16.58 9.27 8.10
N LYS A 46 17.73 8.62 8.20
CA LYS A 46 18.89 8.88 7.34
C LYS A 46 18.59 8.53 5.88
N ARG A 47 17.96 7.37 5.65
CA ARG A 47 17.59 6.94 4.30
C ARG A 47 16.49 7.84 3.70
N GLY A 48 15.54 8.26 4.52
CA GLY A 48 14.47 9.15 4.07
C GLY A 48 14.98 10.54 3.71
N ALA A 49 15.82 11.14 4.54
CA ALA A 49 16.47 12.41 4.27
C ALA A 49 17.34 12.36 3.00
N GLY A 50 18.16 11.31 2.85
CA GLY A 50 18.97 11.10 1.66
C GLY A 50 18.16 10.95 0.37
N ALA A 51 16.97 10.32 0.45
CA ALA A 51 16.05 10.22 -0.70
C ALA A 51 15.53 11.59 -1.13
N VAL A 52 15.15 12.47 -0.17
CA VAL A 52 14.73 13.84 -0.46
C VAL A 52 15.86 14.67 -1.03
N GLU A 53 17.06 14.57 -0.47
CA GLU A 53 18.26 15.27 -0.99
C GLU A 53 18.54 14.86 -2.45
N SER A 54 18.43 13.58 -2.78
CA SER A 54 18.58 13.09 -4.14
C SER A 54 17.54 13.68 -5.09
N LEU A 55 16.26 13.71 -4.69
CA LEU A 55 15.19 14.30 -5.50
C LEU A 55 15.40 15.80 -5.72
N ARG A 56 15.79 16.54 -4.68
CA ARG A 56 16.04 17.98 -4.76
C ARG A 56 17.28 18.33 -5.57
N GLY A 57 18.36 17.60 -5.39
CA GLY A 57 19.63 17.84 -6.06
C GLY A 57 19.65 17.31 -7.49
N SER A 58 19.65 15.98 -7.65
CA SER A 58 19.85 15.33 -8.96
C SER A 58 18.65 15.51 -9.90
N HIS A 59 17.43 15.63 -9.36
CA HIS A 59 16.21 15.73 -10.17
C HIS A 59 15.60 17.14 -10.17
N GLN A 60 16.19 18.08 -9.42
CA GLN A 60 15.71 19.49 -9.33
C GLN A 60 14.23 19.62 -8.92
N ILE A 61 13.78 18.74 -8.01
CA ILE A 61 12.40 18.69 -7.51
C ILE A 61 12.33 19.29 -6.09
N PRO A 62 12.01 20.59 -5.93
CA PRO A 62 12.10 21.28 -4.64
C PRO A 62 10.92 20.99 -3.69
N ASN A 63 9.78 20.57 -4.20
CA ASN A 63 8.50 20.43 -3.50
C ASN A 63 8.34 19.06 -2.80
N VAL A 64 9.45 18.47 -2.32
CA VAL A 64 9.47 17.24 -1.52
C VAL A 64 10.08 17.55 -0.16
N VAL A 65 9.41 17.13 0.91
CA VAL A 65 9.91 17.22 2.29
C VAL A 65 9.94 15.83 2.91
N PHE A 66 10.77 15.63 3.92
CA PHE A 66 10.87 14.37 4.64
C PHE A 66 10.19 14.47 6.01
N HIS A 67 9.50 13.39 6.41
CA HIS A 67 9.09 13.15 7.80
C HIS A 67 9.31 11.65 8.14
N GLN A 68 9.86 11.38 9.32
CA GLN A 68 10.02 10.00 9.79
C GLN A 68 8.65 9.36 10.05
N LEU A 69 8.49 8.09 9.65
CA LEU A 69 7.27 7.33 9.91
C LEU A 69 7.55 5.83 10.01
N ASP A 70 7.27 5.22 11.16
CA ASP A 70 6.97 3.81 11.26
C ASP A 70 5.44 3.64 11.36
N VAL A 71 4.83 3.04 10.35
CA VAL A 71 3.36 2.84 10.30
C VAL A 71 2.84 1.91 11.41
N ARG A 72 3.73 1.17 12.09
CA ARG A 72 3.41 0.27 13.20
C ARG A 72 3.46 0.96 14.57
N ASP A 73 3.98 2.18 14.63
CA ASP A 73 4.14 2.96 15.85
C ASP A 73 3.13 4.12 15.89
N GLU A 74 2.18 4.05 16.81
CA GLU A 74 1.15 5.07 16.99
C GLU A 74 1.73 6.46 17.30
N SER A 75 2.82 6.52 18.05
CA SER A 75 3.51 7.78 18.37
C SER A 75 4.10 8.42 17.11
N SER A 76 4.75 7.60 16.26
CA SER A 76 5.28 8.06 14.97
C SER A 76 4.19 8.53 14.02
N VAL A 77 3.05 7.82 13.98
CA VAL A 77 1.88 8.21 13.17
C VAL A 77 1.26 9.51 13.69
N GLY A 78 1.11 9.67 15.00
CA GLY A 78 0.63 10.91 15.63
C GLY A 78 1.55 12.10 15.33
N ALA A 79 2.86 11.91 15.38
CA ALA A 79 3.85 12.95 15.03
C ALA A 79 3.73 13.39 13.55
N LEU A 80 3.49 12.44 12.63
CA LEU A 80 3.24 12.77 11.21
C LEU A 80 1.96 13.59 11.04
N ALA A 81 0.86 13.20 11.70
CA ALA A 81 -0.40 13.93 11.60
C ALA A 81 -0.26 15.36 12.11
N GLU A 82 0.43 15.56 13.24
CA GLU A 82 0.72 16.88 13.79
C GLU A 82 1.62 17.72 12.86
N PHE A 83 2.62 17.08 12.26
CA PHE A 83 3.48 17.74 11.27
C PHE A 83 2.66 18.24 10.07
N VAL A 84 1.82 17.37 9.47
CA VAL A 84 0.99 17.77 8.32
C VAL A 84 0.02 18.87 8.69
N ARG A 85 -0.61 18.77 9.86
CA ARG A 85 -1.52 19.78 10.40
C ARG A 85 -0.84 21.13 10.53
N THR A 86 0.35 21.16 11.11
CA THR A 86 1.09 22.40 11.42
C THR A 86 1.68 23.05 10.17
N GLN A 87 2.22 22.23 9.25
CA GLN A 87 2.91 22.75 8.07
C GLN A 87 1.94 23.12 6.93
N PHE A 88 0.84 22.37 6.78
CA PHE A 88 -0.02 22.46 5.59
C PHE A 88 -1.50 22.76 5.92
N GLY A 89 -1.96 22.41 7.12
CA GLY A 89 -3.35 22.61 7.56
C GLY A 89 -4.38 21.66 6.92
N LYS A 90 -4.01 20.93 5.87
CA LYS A 90 -4.85 19.98 5.13
C LYS A 90 -4.01 18.87 4.52
N LEU A 91 -4.68 17.83 4.04
CA LEU A 91 -4.08 16.80 3.19
C LEU A 91 -4.99 16.50 2.01
N ASP A 92 -4.46 16.42 0.80
CA ASP A 92 -5.24 16.15 -0.41
C ASP A 92 -5.08 14.71 -0.90
N ILE A 93 -3.91 14.11 -0.68
CA ILE A 93 -3.56 12.78 -1.19
C ILE A 93 -2.84 11.98 -0.11
N LEU A 94 -3.33 10.76 0.15
CA LEU A 94 -2.64 9.76 0.96
C LEU A 94 -2.33 8.55 0.08
N VAL A 95 -1.05 8.17 -0.03
CA VAL A 95 -0.63 6.93 -0.67
C VAL A 95 -0.07 5.98 0.37
N ASN A 96 -0.82 4.95 0.72
CA ASN A 96 -0.41 3.86 1.59
C ASN A 96 0.41 2.85 0.77
N ASN A 97 1.73 3.07 0.71
CA ASN A 97 2.66 2.24 -0.04
C ASN A 97 3.54 1.36 0.86
N ALA A 98 3.77 1.72 2.12
CA ALA A 98 4.55 0.89 3.04
C ALA A 98 4.03 -0.55 3.08
N GLY A 99 4.93 -1.52 2.97
CA GLY A 99 4.56 -2.93 2.97
C GLY A 99 5.70 -3.85 3.41
N ALA A 100 5.32 -5.03 3.90
CA ALA A 100 6.20 -6.11 4.30
C ALA A 100 5.72 -7.43 3.68
N SER A 101 6.65 -8.30 3.26
CA SER A 101 6.29 -9.63 2.73
C SER A 101 5.87 -10.61 3.83
N GLY A 102 6.41 -10.48 5.04
CA GLY A 102 6.19 -11.40 6.15
C GLY A 102 6.78 -12.80 5.93
N ILE A 103 7.66 -12.95 4.94
CA ILE A 103 8.23 -14.23 4.52
C ILE A 103 9.75 -14.19 4.73
N SER A 104 10.31 -15.23 5.31
CA SER A 104 11.76 -15.49 5.29
C SER A 104 12.13 -16.20 4.00
N VAL A 105 13.23 -15.80 3.38
CA VAL A 105 13.64 -16.29 2.06
C VAL A 105 15.10 -16.68 2.04
N ASP A 106 15.36 -17.85 1.50
CA ASP A 106 16.67 -18.17 0.94
C ASP A 106 16.78 -17.52 -0.46
N VAL A 107 17.41 -16.34 -0.52
CA VAL A 107 17.47 -15.54 -1.74
C VAL A 107 18.32 -16.23 -2.83
N GLU A 108 19.38 -16.92 -2.44
CA GLU A 108 20.26 -17.66 -3.37
C GLU A 108 19.52 -18.87 -3.94
N GLY A 109 18.86 -19.62 -3.07
CA GLY A 109 17.99 -20.74 -3.47
C GLY A 109 16.88 -20.30 -4.40
N LEU A 110 16.20 -19.18 -4.08
CA LEU A 110 15.12 -18.64 -4.93
C LEU A 110 15.62 -18.27 -6.33
N LYS A 111 16.77 -17.62 -6.43
CA LYS A 111 17.39 -17.25 -7.72
C LYS A 111 17.80 -18.48 -8.53
N SER A 112 18.33 -19.51 -7.87
CA SER A 112 18.76 -20.75 -8.53
C SER A 112 17.61 -21.54 -9.14
N LEU A 113 16.38 -21.39 -8.64
CA LEU A 113 15.21 -22.05 -9.20
C LEU A 113 14.83 -21.52 -10.60
N GLY A 114 15.30 -20.35 -11.00
CA GLY A 114 15.03 -19.78 -12.34
C GLY A 114 13.54 -19.70 -12.68
N ILE A 115 12.71 -19.32 -11.72
CA ILE A 115 11.25 -19.36 -11.86
C ILE A 115 10.80 -18.38 -12.92
N ASP A 116 10.06 -18.89 -13.89
CA ASP A 116 9.38 -18.06 -14.88
C ASP A 116 8.41 -17.06 -14.23
N PRO A 117 8.45 -15.76 -14.61
CA PRO A 117 7.57 -14.74 -14.05
C PRO A 117 6.06 -15.07 -14.16
N GLU A 118 5.63 -15.71 -15.25
CA GLU A 118 4.23 -16.12 -15.42
C GLU A 118 3.86 -17.23 -14.42
N ALA A 119 4.72 -18.22 -14.22
CA ALA A 119 4.53 -19.28 -13.23
C ALA A 119 4.48 -18.71 -11.81
N TRP A 120 5.32 -17.70 -11.52
CA TRP A 120 5.26 -16.95 -10.25
C TRP A 120 3.92 -16.23 -10.11
N LEU A 121 3.52 -15.40 -11.07
CA LEU A 121 2.30 -14.57 -11.01
C LEU A 121 1.02 -15.43 -10.97
N SER A 122 0.95 -16.49 -11.74
CA SER A 122 -0.21 -17.41 -11.74
C SER A 122 -0.33 -18.26 -10.47
N GLY A 123 0.76 -18.41 -9.69
CA GLY A 123 0.82 -19.29 -8.51
C GLY A 123 1.22 -20.74 -8.83
N LYS A 124 1.49 -21.08 -10.10
CA LYS A 124 1.97 -22.42 -10.50
C LYS A 124 3.33 -22.77 -9.88
N ALA A 125 4.11 -21.77 -9.47
CA ALA A 125 5.39 -21.97 -8.80
C ALA A 125 5.27 -22.32 -7.29
N THR A 126 4.08 -22.37 -6.71
CA THR A 126 3.88 -22.55 -5.26
C THR A 126 4.64 -23.74 -4.70
N SER A 127 4.55 -24.91 -5.33
CA SER A 127 5.26 -26.12 -4.88
C SER A 127 6.78 -26.01 -5.02
N LEU A 128 7.26 -25.29 -6.03
CA LEU A 128 8.69 -25.11 -6.28
C LEU A 128 9.36 -24.23 -5.22
N VAL A 129 8.64 -23.26 -4.66
CA VAL A 129 9.18 -22.29 -3.72
C VAL A 129 9.04 -22.69 -2.25
N GLN A 130 8.33 -23.77 -1.93
CA GLN A 130 8.12 -24.24 -0.54
C GLN A 130 9.42 -24.50 0.22
N GLY A 131 10.49 -24.89 -0.49
CA GLY A 131 11.81 -25.14 0.11
C GLY A 131 12.62 -23.89 0.42
N VAL A 132 12.33 -22.78 -0.25
CA VAL A 132 13.11 -21.54 -0.18
C VAL A 132 12.33 -20.35 0.42
N LEU A 133 11.01 -20.45 0.51
CA LEU A 133 10.13 -19.47 1.16
C LEU A 133 9.55 -20.07 2.44
N ARG A 134 9.74 -19.39 3.56
CA ARG A 134 9.23 -19.86 4.85
C ARG A 134 8.31 -18.82 5.47
N GLN A 135 7.04 -19.19 5.67
CA GLN A 135 6.09 -18.43 6.47
C GLN A 135 6.33 -18.75 7.94
N THR A 136 6.51 -17.69 8.75
CA THR A 136 6.57 -17.81 10.22
C THR A 136 5.40 -17.04 10.83
N TYR A 137 5.04 -17.36 12.07
CA TYR A 137 4.01 -16.65 12.82
C TYR A 137 4.37 -15.16 13.00
N ASP A 138 5.58 -14.87 13.48
CA ASP A 138 6.06 -13.51 13.70
C ASP A 138 6.14 -12.70 12.37
N GLY A 139 6.50 -13.39 11.28
CA GLY A 139 6.46 -12.81 9.94
C GLY A 139 5.04 -12.41 9.53
N ALA A 140 4.05 -13.29 9.79
CA ALA A 140 2.65 -12.99 9.50
C ALA A 140 2.13 -11.81 10.33
N VAL A 141 2.42 -11.80 11.63
CA VAL A 141 2.07 -10.67 12.53
C VAL A 141 2.67 -9.37 12.01
N THR A 142 3.96 -9.36 11.69
CA THR A 142 4.64 -8.18 11.14
C THR A 142 4.03 -7.73 9.80
N CYS A 143 3.66 -8.69 8.95
CA CYS A 143 3.01 -8.41 7.67
C CYS A 143 1.65 -7.74 7.86
N PHE A 144 0.81 -8.28 8.73
CA PHE A 144 -0.51 -7.73 9.03
C PHE A 144 -0.42 -6.37 9.71
N ASP A 145 0.50 -6.22 10.68
CA ASP A 145 0.72 -4.96 11.38
C ASP A 145 1.23 -3.84 10.45
N THR A 146 1.99 -4.19 9.41
CA THR A 146 2.45 -3.21 8.41
C THR A 146 1.39 -2.95 7.33
N ASN A 147 0.87 -4.01 6.68
CA ASN A 147 0.11 -3.88 5.44
C ASN A 147 -1.36 -3.50 5.68
N TYR A 148 -1.95 -3.94 6.78
CA TYR A 148 -3.34 -3.65 7.13
C TYR A 148 -3.45 -2.67 8.30
N TYR A 149 -2.99 -3.04 9.49
CA TYR A 149 -3.14 -2.19 10.68
C TYR A 149 -2.36 -0.88 10.54
N GLY A 150 -1.17 -0.91 9.97
CA GLY A 150 -0.38 0.29 9.70
C GLY A 150 -1.04 1.22 8.70
N CYS A 151 -1.59 0.67 7.61
CA CYS A 151 -2.38 1.42 6.65
C CYS A 151 -3.61 2.06 7.30
N LYS A 152 -4.37 1.28 8.09
CA LYS A 152 -5.55 1.74 8.84
C LYS A 152 -5.16 2.87 9.80
N ARG A 153 -4.14 2.66 10.64
CA ARG A 153 -3.65 3.62 11.65
C ARG A 153 -3.25 4.96 11.03
N VAL A 154 -2.49 4.92 9.94
CA VAL A 154 -2.09 6.14 9.20
C VAL A 154 -3.30 6.84 8.58
N THR A 155 -4.20 6.07 7.97
CA THR A 155 -5.42 6.63 7.36
C THR A 155 -6.29 7.31 8.39
N GLU A 156 -6.59 6.66 9.52
CA GLU A 156 -7.43 7.21 10.59
C GLU A 156 -6.81 8.49 11.20
N ALA A 157 -5.51 8.51 11.43
CA ALA A 157 -4.82 9.70 11.97
C ALA A 157 -4.83 10.90 11.01
N LEU A 158 -4.80 10.64 9.70
CA LEU A 158 -4.79 11.69 8.67
C LEU A 158 -6.19 12.03 8.14
N LEU A 159 -7.21 11.24 8.47
CA LEU A 159 -8.59 11.43 7.98
C LEU A 159 -9.13 12.85 8.25
N PRO A 160 -8.97 13.44 9.46
CA PRO A 160 -9.44 14.81 9.70
C PRO A 160 -8.81 15.86 8.79
N LEU A 161 -7.57 15.62 8.33
CA LEU A 161 -6.86 16.53 7.41
C LEU A 161 -7.27 16.29 5.95
N LEU A 162 -7.60 15.05 5.59
CA LEU A 162 -8.16 14.69 4.29
C LEU A 162 -9.57 15.29 4.09
N GLU A 163 -10.37 15.36 5.14
CA GLU A 163 -11.68 16.02 5.13
C GLU A 163 -11.61 17.52 4.85
N LEU A 164 -10.47 18.16 5.11
CA LEU A 164 -10.20 19.57 4.81
C LEU A 164 -9.72 19.83 3.37
N SER A 165 -9.58 18.78 2.56
CA SER A 165 -9.15 18.93 1.15
C SER A 165 -10.19 19.69 0.34
N THR A 166 -9.81 20.84 -0.21
CA THR A 166 -10.66 21.65 -1.09
C THR A 166 -10.77 21.09 -2.52
N SER A 167 -9.82 20.24 -2.91
CA SER A 167 -9.82 19.58 -4.23
C SER A 167 -10.48 18.19 -4.22
N GLY A 168 -11.03 17.78 -3.06
CA GLY A 168 -11.46 16.41 -2.75
C GLY A 168 -10.26 15.51 -2.42
N ALA A 169 -10.40 14.66 -1.41
CA ALA A 169 -9.31 13.79 -0.97
C ALA A 169 -9.19 12.53 -1.83
N ARG A 170 -7.95 12.04 -2.00
CA ARG A 170 -7.63 10.76 -2.65
C ARG A 170 -6.84 9.89 -1.68
N ILE A 171 -7.31 8.66 -1.50
CA ILE A 171 -6.58 7.63 -0.75
C ILE A 171 -6.26 6.50 -1.73
N VAL A 172 -4.98 6.20 -1.88
CA VAL A 172 -4.47 5.15 -2.77
C VAL A 172 -3.78 4.10 -1.93
N ASN A 173 -4.33 2.89 -1.89
CA ASN A 173 -3.74 1.76 -1.20
C ASN A 173 -2.97 0.89 -2.21
N VAL A 174 -1.64 0.82 -2.08
CA VAL A 174 -0.80 -0.02 -2.95
C VAL A 174 -0.99 -1.48 -2.55
N SER A 175 -1.68 -2.21 -3.37
CA SER A 175 -2.07 -3.59 -3.20
C SER A 175 -1.18 -4.55 -4.01
N SER A 176 -1.74 -5.64 -4.49
CA SER A 176 -1.03 -6.68 -5.22
C SER A 176 -1.99 -7.52 -6.05
N LEU A 177 -1.51 -8.15 -7.12
CA LEU A 177 -2.21 -9.23 -7.83
C LEU A 177 -2.64 -10.36 -6.87
N ARG A 178 -1.90 -10.55 -5.76
CA ARG A 178 -2.21 -11.56 -4.75
C ARG A 178 -3.48 -11.26 -3.94
N SER A 179 -4.01 -10.05 -4.07
CA SER A 179 -5.22 -9.60 -3.38
C SER A 179 -6.52 -10.03 -4.05
N GLU A 180 -6.48 -10.49 -5.29
CA GLU A 180 -7.68 -10.87 -6.04
C GLU A 180 -8.42 -12.03 -5.36
N LEU A 181 -9.72 -11.89 -5.13
CA LEU A 181 -10.54 -12.90 -4.43
C LEU A 181 -10.53 -14.27 -5.12
N ARG A 182 -10.43 -14.31 -6.44
CA ARG A 182 -10.31 -15.57 -7.20
C ARG A 182 -9.08 -16.40 -6.80
N ARG A 183 -8.10 -15.80 -6.11
CA ARG A 183 -6.88 -16.46 -5.60
C ARG A 183 -7.02 -16.98 -4.18
N MET A 184 -8.15 -16.69 -3.53
CA MET A 184 -8.52 -17.26 -2.23
C MET A 184 -9.21 -18.60 -2.44
N PRO A 185 -8.62 -19.74 -2.02
CA PRO A 185 -9.21 -21.06 -2.26
C PRO A 185 -10.55 -21.24 -1.56
N SER A 186 -10.69 -20.77 -0.31
CA SER A 186 -11.92 -20.88 0.47
C SER A 186 -13.06 -20.06 -0.12
N GLU A 187 -14.16 -20.72 -0.50
CA GLU A 187 -15.38 -20.09 -1.01
C GLU A 187 -16.03 -19.21 0.06
N SER A 188 -16.15 -19.72 1.28
CA SER A 188 -16.75 -18.96 2.39
C SER A 188 -16.01 -17.66 2.70
N ILE A 189 -14.68 -17.64 2.58
CA ILE A 189 -13.90 -16.41 2.75
C ILE A 189 -14.15 -15.45 1.58
N ARG A 190 -14.26 -15.96 0.34
CA ARG A 190 -14.60 -15.11 -0.82
C ARG A 190 -15.97 -14.48 -0.66
N GLU A 191 -16.97 -15.25 -0.25
CA GLU A 191 -18.34 -14.77 0.01
C GLU A 191 -18.35 -13.70 1.10
N GLU A 192 -17.67 -13.97 2.26
CA GLU A 192 -17.58 -13.01 3.37
C GLU A 192 -16.96 -11.67 2.92
N LEU A 193 -15.90 -11.69 2.11
CA LEU A 193 -15.22 -10.48 1.63
C LEU A 193 -15.94 -9.80 0.45
N SER A 194 -16.80 -10.53 -0.28
CA SER A 194 -17.60 -9.99 -1.38
C SER A 194 -18.85 -9.26 -0.91
N ASP A 195 -19.37 -9.61 0.27
CA ASP A 195 -20.56 -9.02 0.87
C ASP A 195 -20.25 -7.63 1.45
N ILE A 196 -20.02 -6.67 0.57
CA ILE A 196 -19.57 -5.32 0.94
C ILE A 196 -20.59 -4.59 1.82
N ASP A 197 -21.88 -4.85 1.64
CA ASP A 197 -22.92 -4.16 2.40
C ASP A 197 -22.87 -4.53 3.88
N ASN A 198 -22.47 -5.74 4.20
CA ASN A 198 -22.34 -6.26 5.55
C ASN A 198 -20.89 -6.38 6.03
N LEU A 199 -19.91 -6.06 5.19
CA LEU A 199 -18.49 -6.11 5.56
C LEU A 199 -18.15 -4.95 6.49
N THR A 200 -17.48 -5.28 7.59
CA THR A 200 -16.97 -4.32 8.59
C THR A 200 -15.49 -4.56 8.85
N GLU A 201 -14.83 -3.57 9.42
CA GLU A 201 -13.42 -3.72 9.85
C GLU A 201 -13.26 -4.85 10.88
N GLU A 202 -14.25 -5.02 11.77
CA GLU A 202 -14.23 -6.10 12.76
C GLU A 202 -14.25 -7.49 12.11
N LYS A 203 -15.04 -7.69 11.05
CA LYS A 203 -15.04 -8.93 10.26
C LYS A 203 -13.69 -9.16 9.57
N ILE A 204 -13.11 -8.12 8.97
CA ILE A 204 -11.78 -8.18 8.35
C ILE A 204 -10.72 -8.58 9.39
N GLU A 205 -10.75 -7.97 10.57
CA GLU A 205 -9.81 -8.29 11.66
C GLU A 205 -10.04 -9.69 12.24
N GLY A 206 -11.31 -10.13 12.27
CA GLY A 206 -11.68 -11.51 12.61
C GLY A 206 -11.06 -12.53 11.65
N LEU A 207 -11.04 -12.21 10.35
CA LEU A 207 -10.39 -13.04 9.34
C LEU A 207 -8.86 -13.11 9.54
N LEU A 208 -8.22 -12.01 9.87
CA LEU A 208 -6.78 -12.00 10.18
C LEU A 208 -6.46 -12.84 11.43
N ARG A 209 -7.29 -12.79 12.46
CA ARG A 209 -7.14 -13.64 13.67
C ARG A 209 -7.28 -15.13 13.32
N ARG A 210 -8.31 -15.52 12.53
CA ARG A 210 -8.48 -16.89 12.06
C ARG A 210 -7.27 -17.40 11.27
N PHE A 211 -6.71 -16.57 10.40
CA PHE A 211 -5.49 -16.91 9.68
C PHE A 211 -4.32 -17.21 10.62
N LEU A 212 -4.10 -16.37 11.63
CA LEU A 212 -2.99 -16.55 12.59
C LEU A 212 -3.17 -17.83 13.44
N GLU A 213 -4.40 -18.16 13.81
CA GLU A 213 -4.73 -19.40 14.52
C GLU A 213 -4.44 -20.63 13.64
N ASP A 214 -4.92 -20.63 12.39
CA ASP A 214 -4.69 -21.71 11.44
C ASP A 214 -3.21 -21.87 11.07
N LEU A 215 -2.46 -20.74 10.96
CA LEU A 215 -1.02 -20.77 10.75
C LEU A 215 -0.30 -21.42 11.93
N LYS A 216 -0.67 -21.07 13.17
CA LYS A 216 -0.08 -21.62 14.39
C LYS A 216 -0.30 -23.14 14.51
N GLU A 217 -1.45 -23.60 14.04
CA GLU A 217 -1.83 -25.02 14.08
C GLU A 217 -1.44 -25.80 12.81
N GLY A 218 -0.78 -25.14 11.84
CA GLY A 218 -0.33 -25.77 10.60
C GLY A 218 -1.48 -26.17 9.65
N ARG A 219 -2.64 -25.51 9.71
CA ARG A 219 -3.86 -25.87 8.97
C ARG A 219 -4.17 -25.00 7.76
N LEU A 220 -3.26 -24.11 7.35
CA LEU A 220 -3.55 -23.13 6.27
C LEU A 220 -4.14 -23.76 5.00
N GLU A 221 -3.54 -24.87 4.52
CA GLU A 221 -4.02 -25.55 3.33
C GLU A 221 -5.40 -26.19 3.55
N ALA A 222 -5.57 -26.86 4.68
CA ALA A 222 -6.82 -27.55 5.02
C ALA A 222 -8.01 -26.61 5.20
N THR A 223 -7.78 -25.37 5.63
CA THR A 223 -8.79 -24.33 5.85
C THR A 223 -8.96 -23.39 4.64
N GLY A 224 -8.23 -23.66 3.55
CA GLY A 224 -8.40 -22.96 2.27
C GLY A 224 -7.77 -21.57 2.22
N TRP A 225 -6.65 -21.36 2.91
CA TRP A 225 -5.84 -20.16 2.74
C TRP A 225 -4.92 -20.26 1.51
N PRO A 226 -4.53 -19.11 0.90
CA PRO A 226 -3.59 -19.13 -0.21
C PRO A 226 -2.21 -19.60 0.23
N MET A 227 -1.63 -20.58 -0.48
CA MET A 227 -0.33 -21.16 -0.13
C MET A 227 0.85 -20.41 -0.76
N MET A 228 0.61 -19.56 -1.76
CA MET A 228 1.63 -18.68 -2.33
C MET A 228 1.72 -17.37 -1.57
N LEU A 229 2.79 -17.15 -0.81
CA LEU A 229 2.99 -16.00 0.07
C LEU A 229 1.79 -15.78 1.02
N PRO A 230 1.49 -16.74 1.92
CA PRO A 230 0.20 -16.79 2.61
C PRO A 230 -0.19 -15.50 3.33
N SER A 231 0.63 -15.03 4.28
CA SER A 231 0.32 -13.79 5.03
C SER A 231 0.27 -12.56 4.13
N TYR A 232 1.18 -12.48 3.14
CA TYR A 232 1.19 -11.37 2.21
C TYR A 232 -0.09 -11.32 1.36
N SER A 233 -0.49 -12.46 0.79
CA SER A 233 -1.72 -12.57 0.00
C SER A 233 -2.93 -12.15 0.82
N VAL A 234 -3.10 -12.72 2.01
CA VAL A 234 -4.21 -12.37 2.91
C VAL A 234 -4.17 -10.89 3.29
N SER A 235 -3.00 -10.33 3.63
CA SER A 235 -2.88 -8.91 3.99
C SER A 235 -3.32 -7.98 2.87
N LYS A 236 -3.02 -8.33 1.61
CA LYS A 236 -3.42 -7.52 0.45
C LYS A 236 -4.89 -7.72 0.08
N THR A 237 -5.43 -8.93 0.25
CA THR A 237 -6.87 -9.18 0.09
C THR A 237 -7.70 -8.36 1.09
N VAL A 238 -7.33 -8.37 2.35
CA VAL A 238 -8.05 -7.56 3.37
C VAL A 238 -7.82 -6.06 3.19
N LEU A 239 -6.69 -5.63 2.64
CA LEU A 239 -6.46 -4.23 2.28
C LEU A 239 -7.42 -3.76 1.19
N ASN A 240 -7.70 -4.59 0.17
CA ASN A 240 -8.70 -4.30 -0.84
C ASN A 240 -10.12 -4.23 -0.21
N ALA A 241 -10.45 -5.18 0.66
CA ALA A 241 -11.72 -5.17 1.40
C ALA A 241 -11.88 -3.90 2.25
N TYR A 242 -10.85 -3.51 3.00
CA TYR A 242 -10.81 -2.27 3.77
C TYR A 242 -10.98 -1.03 2.87
N THR A 243 -10.35 -1.01 1.71
CA THR A 243 -10.50 0.08 0.71
C THR A 243 -11.97 0.30 0.36
N ARG A 244 -12.73 -0.77 0.14
CA ARG A 244 -14.17 -0.71 -0.19
C ARG A 244 -15.01 -0.26 1.01
N VAL A 245 -14.71 -0.74 2.21
CA VAL A 245 -15.37 -0.29 3.46
C VAL A 245 -15.12 1.20 3.68
N LEU A 246 -13.88 1.65 3.52
CA LEU A 246 -13.50 3.04 3.69
C LEU A 246 -14.17 3.95 2.65
N ALA A 247 -14.21 3.55 1.37
CA ALA A 247 -14.88 4.27 0.29
C ALA A 247 -16.38 4.46 0.58
N ARG A 248 -17.06 3.43 1.09
CA ARG A 248 -18.47 3.49 1.46
C ARG A 248 -18.72 4.44 2.65
N ARG A 249 -17.78 4.45 3.61
CA ARG A 249 -17.88 5.28 4.82
C ARG A 249 -17.59 6.76 4.52
N HIS A 250 -16.78 7.06 3.51
CA HIS A 250 -16.37 8.41 3.13
C HIS A 250 -16.65 8.69 1.64
N PRO A 251 -17.94 8.82 1.25
CA PRO A 251 -18.36 8.95 -0.16
C PRO A 251 -17.87 10.25 -0.83
N SER A 252 -17.41 11.23 -0.08
CA SER A 252 -16.81 12.46 -0.59
C SER A 252 -15.33 12.30 -0.99
N MET A 253 -14.72 11.16 -0.69
CA MET A 253 -13.33 10.86 -1.00
C MET A 253 -13.22 9.81 -2.09
N LEU A 254 -12.16 9.88 -2.90
CA LEU A 254 -11.83 8.83 -3.86
C LEU A 254 -10.84 7.86 -3.21
N VAL A 255 -11.33 6.70 -2.81
CA VAL A 255 -10.56 5.66 -2.11
C VAL A 255 -10.42 4.44 -3.01
N ASN A 256 -9.24 4.16 -3.50
CA ASN A 256 -9.00 3.07 -4.43
C ASN A 256 -7.76 2.26 -4.04
N CYS A 257 -7.66 1.04 -4.52
CA CYS A 257 -6.48 0.21 -4.39
C CYS A 257 -5.93 -0.22 -5.75
N VAL A 258 -4.63 -0.51 -5.81
CA VAL A 258 -3.95 -0.78 -7.08
C VAL A 258 -2.86 -1.83 -6.93
N HIS A 259 -2.87 -2.82 -7.82
CA HIS A 259 -1.71 -3.66 -8.11
C HIS A 259 -0.75 -2.89 -9.03
N PRO A 260 0.49 -2.60 -8.58
CA PRO A 260 1.42 -1.78 -9.37
C PRO A 260 2.12 -2.55 -10.51
N GLY A 261 1.80 -3.82 -10.70
CA GLY A 261 2.55 -4.74 -11.56
C GLY A 261 3.63 -5.52 -10.80
N TYR A 262 4.34 -6.40 -11.50
CA TYR A 262 5.46 -7.16 -10.94
C TYR A 262 6.76 -6.34 -11.01
N VAL A 263 6.84 -5.36 -10.14
CA VAL A 263 7.91 -4.35 -10.11
C VAL A 263 9.16 -4.88 -9.45
N LYS A 264 10.33 -4.66 -10.03
CA LYS A 264 11.63 -5.05 -9.47
C LYS A 264 11.97 -4.20 -8.24
N THR A 265 11.78 -4.77 -7.05
CA THR A 265 11.97 -4.11 -5.75
C THR A 265 12.47 -5.10 -4.68
N ASP A 266 12.90 -4.57 -3.54
CA ASP A 266 13.41 -5.39 -2.43
C ASP A 266 12.33 -6.30 -1.81
N ILE A 267 11.05 -5.90 -1.85
CA ILE A 267 9.96 -6.69 -1.25
C ILE A 267 9.77 -8.04 -1.95
N ASN A 268 10.16 -8.14 -3.21
CA ASN A 268 10.14 -9.36 -4.00
C ASN A 268 11.56 -9.83 -4.40
N TRP A 269 12.56 -9.45 -3.58
CA TRP A 269 13.97 -9.86 -3.78
C TRP A 269 14.54 -9.52 -5.15
N ASN A 270 14.01 -8.45 -5.77
CA ASN A 270 14.36 -7.98 -7.09
C ASN A 270 14.06 -8.98 -8.23
N THR A 271 13.08 -9.87 -8.05
CA THR A 271 12.62 -10.81 -9.09
C THR A 271 11.59 -10.21 -10.05
N GLY A 272 11.10 -8.99 -9.79
CA GLY A 272 10.17 -8.30 -10.67
C GLY A 272 10.74 -8.01 -12.06
N VAL A 273 9.84 -7.78 -13.03
CA VAL A 273 10.17 -7.64 -14.45
C VAL A 273 9.97 -6.24 -15.00
N ILE A 274 9.17 -5.40 -14.33
CA ILE A 274 8.96 -4.00 -14.73
C ILE A 274 9.70 -3.04 -13.80
N THR A 275 9.95 -1.83 -14.30
CA THR A 275 10.65 -0.78 -13.56
C THR A 275 9.79 -0.15 -12.47
N THR A 276 10.39 0.55 -11.52
CA THR A 276 9.67 1.34 -10.51
C THR A 276 8.90 2.49 -11.16
N GLU A 277 9.41 3.06 -12.25
CA GLU A 277 8.75 4.10 -13.02
C GLU A 277 7.42 3.63 -13.63
N GLU A 278 7.42 2.42 -14.20
CA GLU A 278 6.20 1.79 -14.70
C GLU A 278 5.25 1.45 -13.57
N GLY A 279 5.76 0.88 -12.47
CA GLY A 279 4.97 0.51 -11.30
C GLY A 279 4.32 1.68 -10.57
N ALA A 280 4.87 2.89 -10.68
CA ALA A 280 4.30 4.10 -10.10
C ALA A 280 3.12 4.67 -10.89
N LYS A 281 2.96 4.34 -12.19
CA LYS A 281 1.93 4.94 -13.06
C LYS A 281 0.51 4.77 -12.51
N GLY A 282 0.16 3.56 -12.09
CA GLY A 282 -1.17 3.27 -11.52
C GLY A 282 -1.46 4.08 -10.24
N PRO A 283 -0.62 3.98 -9.21
CA PRO A 283 -0.77 4.79 -8.00
C PRO A 283 -0.83 6.30 -8.26
N VAL A 284 0.00 6.84 -9.16
CA VAL A 284 0.01 8.26 -9.53
C VAL A 284 -1.27 8.65 -10.26
N MET A 285 -1.72 7.85 -11.21
CA MET A 285 -3.01 8.05 -11.90
C MET A 285 -4.16 8.16 -10.89
N LEU A 286 -4.23 7.25 -9.90
CA LEU A 286 -5.27 7.27 -8.88
C LEU A 286 -5.16 8.47 -7.93
N ALA A 287 -3.95 8.87 -7.58
CA ALA A 287 -3.69 10.05 -6.76
C ALA A 287 -4.08 11.36 -7.45
N LEU A 288 -4.10 11.38 -8.77
CA LEU A 288 -4.41 12.55 -9.60
C LEU A 288 -5.82 12.52 -10.23
N LEU A 289 -6.66 11.54 -9.88
CA LEU A 289 -8.02 11.43 -10.42
C LEU A 289 -8.79 12.77 -10.32
N PRO A 290 -9.62 13.11 -11.30
CA PRO A 290 -10.56 14.22 -11.19
C PRO A 290 -11.59 13.95 -10.09
N ALA A 291 -12.34 14.97 -9.67
CA ALA A 291 -13.26 14.88 -8.53
C ALA A 291 -14.42 13.89 -8.75
N ASP A 292 -14.79 13.65 -10.00
CA ASP A 292 -15.83 12.70 -10.44
C ASP A 292 -15.26 11.30 -10.75
N GLY A 293 -14.01 11.05 -10.36
CA GLY A 293 -13.35 9.75 -10.56
C GLY A 293 -13.99 8.60 -9.77
N PRO A 294 -13.60 7.35 -10.07
CA PRO A 294 -14.10 6.17 -9.38
C PRO A 294 -13.62 6.10 -7.94
N THR A 295 -14.44 5.48 -7.07
CA THR A 295 -14.10 5.16 -5.68
C THR A 295 -14.49 3.72 -5.35
N GLY A 296 -13.82 3.10 -4.37
CA GLY A 296 -14.06 1.72 -3.96
C GLY A 296 -13.60 0.67 -4.99
N CYS A 297 -12.70 1.05 -5.90
CA CYS A 297 -12.29 0.20 -7.01
C CYS A 297 -10.89 -0.38 -6.81
N TYR A 298 -10.68 -1.57 -7.41
CA TYR A 298 -9.38 -2.17 -7.59
C TYR A 298 -8.88 -1.95 -9.01
N PHE A 299 -7.58 -1.69 -9.15
CA PHE A 299 -6.92 -1.48 -10.43
C PHE A 299 -5.74 -2.45 -10.58
N ASP A 300 -5.65 -3.06 -11.75
CA ASP A 300 -4.43 -3.70 -12.22
C ASP A 300 -3.65 -2.66 -13.04
N GLN A 301 -2.58 -2.16 -12.44
CA GLN A 301 -1.80 -1.04 -12.98
C GLN A 301 -2.70 0.19 -13.26
N THR A 302 -2.99 0.49 -14.51
CA THR A 302 -3.84 1.63 -14.89
C THR A 302 -5.26 1.25 -15.29
N THR A 303 -5.57 -0.04 -15.28
CA THR A 303 -6.86 -0.56 -15.74
C THR A 303 -7.72 -0.99 -14.56
N LYS A 304 -8.98 -0.56 -14.52
CA LYS A 304 -9.93 -1.05 -13.51
C LYS A 304 -10.13 -2.55 -13.70
N ALA A 305 -10.03 -3.30 -12.61
CA ALA A 305 -10.13 -4.75 -12.58
C ALA A 305 -11.11 -5.22 -11.50
N GLU A 306 -11.40 -6.52 -11.52
CA GLU A 306 -12.20 -7.15 -10.49
C GLU A 306 -11.37 -7.40 -9.22
N PHE A 307 -12.03 -7.19 -8.09
CA PHE A 307 -11.49 -7.44 -6.75
C PHE A 307 -11.48 -8.94 -6.42
#